data_3598aaf9b32736690f0f69c45b4ff698
#
_entry.id   3598aaf9b32736690f0f69c45b4ff698
#
_cell.length_a   1.000
_cell.length_b   1.000
_cell.length_c   1.000
_cell.angle_alpha   90.00
_cell.angle_beta   90.00
_cell.angle_gamma   90.00
#
_symmetry.space_group_name_H-M   'P 1'
#
loop_
_entity.id
_entity.type
_entity.pdbx_description
1 polymer ?
#
loop_
_entity_poly.entity_id
_entity_poly.type
_entity_poly.pdbx_seq_one_letter_code
_entity_poly.pdbx_strand_id
1 'polypeptide(L)'
;MRRDIHKIISLLLDRLPEIARGIIELRPENENFIKNPDDPVEHVPNWHQFGIITHTKVVLESYINNLEELFENWNVNDKINKKLHCEIDGIAKSDLIKIGIILHDIGKFARNFEITNGHIEHNFYGHEAISEKLIISKNSLVNEILKNEFNLTVLQIKYIGRMAGLHFELGKSRDAARKSIKGYSIEFSNSEDCEKALLNIASLYSDYKEEIGLLFLCDSLGKTDIRIKAKNDEEIEKQEIFIYESIKKRNLNPKLVAAIKQLPVNMAICKKYLQII
;
A
#
# COMPACT_ATOMS: atom_id res chain seq x y z
N MET A 1 -18.07 -17.41 19.74
CA MET A 1 -17.93 -17.96 18.35
C MET A 1 -16.75 -17.27 17.71
N ARG A 2 -15.67 -18.01 17.38
CA ARG A 2 -14.49 -17.42 16.71
C ARG A 2 -14.95 -16.95 15.32
N ARG A 3 -14.68 -15.69 14.98
CA ARG A 3 -15.04 -15.13 13.68
C ARG A 3 -14.20 -15.82 12.60
N ASP A 4 -14.82 -16.23 11.52
CA ASP A 4 -14.09 -16.76 10.35
C ASP A 4 -13.51 -15.59 9.56
N ILE A 5 -12.31 -15.20 9.91
CA ILE A 5 -11.63 -14.05 9.31
C ILE A 5 -11.30 -14.29 7.83
N HIS A 6 -11.06 -15.53 7.42
CA HIS A 6 -10.82 -15.85 6.02
C HIS A 6 -12.06 -15.59 5.16
N LYS A 7 -13.23 -15.92 5.70
CA LYS A 7 -14.50 -15.59 5.05
C LYS A 7 -14.73 -14.08 4.95
N ILE A 8 -14.37 -13.31 5.98
CA ILE A 8 -14.46 -11.84 5.95
C ILE A 8 -13.57 -11.28 4.86
N ILE A 9 -12.32 -11.72 4.76
CA ILE A 9 -11.35 -11.28 3.76
C ILE A 9 -11.86 -11.58 2.35
N SER A 10 -12.33 -12.82 2.10
CA SER A 10 -12.89 -13.21 0.80
C SER A 10 -14.10 -12.36 0.42
N LEU A 11 -15.07 -12.23 1.32
CA LEU A 11 -16.28 -11.44 1.07
C LEU A 11 -15.96 -9.94 0.84
N LEU A 12 -14.99 -9.39 1.55
CA LEU A 12 -14.58 -8.00 1.37
C LEU A 12 -13.93 -7.77 0.01
N LEU A 13 -13.08 -8.71 -0.45
CA LEU A 13 -12.50 -8.67 -1.79
C LEU A 13 -13.57 -8.73 -2.89
N ASP A 14 -14.57 -9.59 -2.71
CA ASP A 14 -15.66 -9.74 -3.67
C ASP A 14 -16.52 -8.47 -3.74
N ARG A 15 -16.67 -7.77 -2.61
CA ARG A 15 -17.45 -6.51 -2.51
C ARG A 15 -16.64 -5.25 -2.87
N LEU A 16 -15.32 -5.35 -3.03
CA LEU A 16 -14.49 -4.18 -3.30
C LEU A 16 -14.94 -3.38 -4.55
N PRO A 17 -15.36 -4.02 -5.68
CA PRO A 17 -15.92 -3.28 -6.82
C PRO A 17 -17.22 -2.52 -6.48
N GLU A 18 -18.09 -3.08 -5.66
CA GLU A 18 -19.34 -2.41 -5.21
C GLU A 18 -19.01 -1.21 -4.31
N ILE A 19 -18.08 -1.41 -3.35
CA ILE A 19 -17.60 -0.33 -2.46
C ILE A 19 -17.03 0.82 -3.30
N ALA A 20 -16.19 0.50 -4.29
CA ALA A 20 -15.59 1.49 -5.17
C ALA A 20 -16.64 2.31 -5.94
N ARG A 21 -17.63 1.64 -6.53
CA ARG A 21 -18.75 2.32 -7.22
C ARG A 21 -19.53 3.22 -6.27
N GLY A 22 -19.88 2.74 -5.09
CA GLY A 22 -20.58 3.53 -4.08
C GLY A 22 -19.79 4.78 -3.65
N ILE A 23 -18.46 4.70 -3.56
CA ILE A 23 -17.61 5.88 -3.28
C ILE A 23 -17.62 6.86 -4.45
N ILE A 24 -17.51 6.38 -5.70
CA ILE A 24 -17.53 7.20 -6.91
C ILE A 24 -18.87 7.94 -7.05
N GLU A 25 -19.98 7.26 -6.81
CA GLU A 25 -21.35 7.81 -6.93
C GLU A 25 -21.63 8.94 -5.93
N LEU A 26 -20.92 8.99 -4.81
CA LEU A 26 -21.03 10.10 -3.86
C LEU A 26 -20.38 11.41 -4.37
N ARG A 27 -19.72 11.38 -5.53
CA ARG A 27 -18.98 12.50 -6.08
C ARG A 27 -19.63 12.97 -7.39
N PRO A 28 -20.42 14.06 -7.37
CA PRO A 28 -21.07 14.58 -8.58
C PRO A 28 -20.11 14.84 -9.75
N GLU A 29 -18.92 15.29 -9.46
CA GLU A 29 -17.87 15.54 -10.45
C GLU A 29 -17.36 14.26 -11.15
N ASN A 30 -17.62 13.09 -10.58
CA ASN A 30 -17.24 11.81 -11.15
C ASN A 30 -18.36 11.18 -12.01
N GLU A 31 -19.48 11.85 -12.20
CA GLU A 31 -20.63 11.29 -12.92
C GLU A 31 -20.28 10.83 -14.34
N ASN A 32 -19.46 11.60 -15.06
CA ASN A 32 -19.01 11.23 -16.40
C ASN A 32 -18.07 10.01 -16.40
N PHE A 33 -17.32 9.82 -15.32
CA PHE A 33 -16.43 8.68 -15.15
C PHE A 33 -17.22 7.37 -14.93
N ILE A 34 -18.32 7.45 -14.16
CA ILE A 34 -19.22 6.30 -13.93
C ILE A 34 -19.90 5.87 -15.24
N LYS A 35 -20.21 6.81 -16.11
CA LYS A 35 -20.83 6.55 -17.40
C LYS A 35 -19.86 6.07 -18.48
N ASN A 36 -18.55 6.08 -18.21
CA ASN A 36 -17.54 5.61 -19.15
C ASN A 36 -17.72 4.08 -19.36
N PRO A 37 -17.72 3.58 -20.62
CA PRO A 37 -17.79 2.15 -20.91
C PRO A 37 -16.58 1.38 -20.36
N ASP A 38 -15.42 2.02 -20.18
CA ASP A 38 -14.29 1.43 -19.46
C ASP A 38 -14.64 1.33 -17.99
N ASP A 39 -14.39 0.18 -17.36
CA ASP A 39 -14.75 -0.04 -15.96
C ASP A 39 -13.99 0.97 -15.05
N PRO A 40 -14.66 1.99 -14.48
CA PRO A 40 -13.99 3.00 -13.67
C PRO A 40 -13.39 2.45 -12.37
N VAL A 41 -13.88 1.28 -11.95
CA VAL A 41 -13.42 0.59 -10.74
C VAL A 41 -12.07 -0.08 -10.95
N GLU A 42 -11.77 -0.49 -12.19
CA GLU A 42 -10.48 -1.08 -12.56
C GLU A 42 -9.57 -0.07 -13.27
N HIS A 43 -9.79 1.22 -13.02
CA HIS A 43 -8.94 2.26 -13.61
C HIS A 43 -7.46 2.05 -13.27
N VAL A 44 -6.60 2.12 -14.30
CA VAL A 44 -5.14 1.93 -14.16
C VAL A 44 -4.47 3.26 -13.87
N PRO A 45 -3.98 3.51 -12.65
CA PRO A 45 -3.16 4.69 -12.37
C PRO A 45 -1.84 4.63 -13.15
N ASN A 46 -1.34 5.78 -13.57
CA ASN A 46 -0.09 5.87 -14.33
C ASN A 46 1.15 5.27 -13.61
N TRP A 47 1.08 5.15 -12.28
CA TRP A 47 2.15 4.61 -11.42
C TRP A 47 2.04 3.12 -11.14
N HIS A 48 0.99 2.46 -11.64
CA HIS A 48 0.73 1.03 -11.47
C HIS A 48 0.65 0.34 -12.82
N GLN A 49 1.03 -0.93 -12.86
CA GLN A 49 0.78 -1.80 -14.03
C GLN A 49 -0.67 -2.24 -14.08
N PHE A 50 -1.30 -2.36 -12.92
CA PHE A 50 -2.65 -2.90 -12.73
C PHE A 50 -3.65 -1.79 -12.43
N GLY A 51 -4.92 -2.06 -12.65
CA GLY A 51 -6.01 -1.28 -12.08
C GLY A 51 -6.03 -1.36 -10.55
N ILE A 52 -6.75 -0.44 -9.92
CA ILE A 52 -6.75 -0.30 -8.44
C ILE A 52 -7.19 -1.59 -7.75
N ILE A 53 -8.22 -2.27 -8.27
CA ILE A 53 -8.73 -3.53 -7.69
C ILE A 53 -7.71 -4.65 -7.83
N THR A 54 -7.15 -4.84 -9.03
CA THR A 54 -6.13 -5.86 -9.29
C THR A 54 -4.85 -5.57 -8.50
N HIS A 55 -4.42 -4.30 -8.42
CA HIS A 55 -3.31 -3.89 -7.56
C HIS A 55 -3.53 -4.33 -6.10
N THR A 56 -4.70 -4.04 -5.55
CA THR A 56 -5.06 -4.43 -4.17
C THR A 56 -4.91 -5.94 -3.95
N LYS A 57 -5.36 -6.77 -4.91
CA LYS A 57 -5.20 -8.23 -4.83
C LYS A 57 -3.72 -8.64 -4.84
N VAL A 58 -2.91 -8.04 -5.71
CA VAL A 58 -1.46 -8.31 -5.80
C VAL A 58 -0.71 -7.87 -4.53
N VAL A 59 -1.11 -6.75 -3.92
CA VAL A 59 -0.58 -6.30 -2.61
C VAL A 59 -0.90 -7.33 -1.52
N LEU A 60 -2.13 -7.83 -1.48
CA LEU A 60 -2.54 -8.86 -0.52
C LEU A 60 -1.78 -10.19 -0.74
N GLU A 61 -1.62 -10.62 -1.98
CA GLU A 61 -0.81 -11.80 -2.32
C GLU A 61 0.64 -11.63 -1.89
N SER A 62 1.20 -10.43 -2.06
CA SER A 62 2.57 -10.12 -1.63
C SER A 62 2.71 -10.23 -0.12
N TYR A 63 1.71 -9.77 0.64
CA TYR A 63 1.68 -9.92 2.09
C TYR A 63 1.60 -11.38 2.53
N ILE A 64 0.78 -12.20 1.86
CA ILE A 64 0.55 -13.61 2.26
C ILE A 64 1.75 -14.50 1.91
N ASN A 65 2.38 -14.29 0.74
CA ASN A 65 3.26 -15.30 0.14
C ASN A 65 4.74 -14.90 0.10
N ASN A 66 5.10 -13.62 0.28
CA ASN A 66 6.44 -13.16 -0.09
C ASN A 66 7.25 -12.57 1.09
N LEU A 67 6.66 -12.39 2.26
CA LEU A 67 7.32 -11.64 3.32
C LEU A 67 8.16 -12.49 4.26
N GLU A 68 7.76 -13.73 4.53
CA GLU A 68 8.42 -14.58 5.52
C GLU A 68 9.90 -14.81 5.17
N GLU A 69 10.19 -15.23 3.94
CA GLU A 69 11.58 -15.43 3.47
C GLU A 69 12.40 -14.14 3.52
N LEU A 70 11.79 -12.99 3.15
CA LEU A 70 12.47 -11.69 3.23
C LEU A 70 12.79 -11.32 4.68
N PHE A 71 11.86 -11.52 5.60
CA PHE A 71 12.05 -11.15 7.00
C PHE A 71 13.06 -12.04 7.72
N GLU A 72 13.13 -13.33 7.38
CA GLU A 72 14.18 -14.23 7.82
C GLU A 72 15.56 -13.73 7.35
N ASN A 73 15.71 -13.43 6.06
CA ASN A 73 16.95 -12.92 5.49
C ASN A 73 17.36 -11.54 6.05
N TRP A 74 16.40 -10.74 6.50
CA TRP A 74 16.66 -9.43 7.10
C TRP A 74 16.85 -9.49 8.62
N ASN A 75 16.72 -10.68 9.23
CA ASN A 75 16.78 -10.91 10.69
C ASN A 75 15.74 -10.06 11.47
N VAL A 76 14.55 -9.89 10.92
CA VAL A 76 13.45 -9.14 11.56
C VAL A 76 12.21 -10.00 11.81
N ASN A 77 12.22 -11.28 11.41
CA ASN A 77 11.06 -12.17 11.41
C ASN A 77 10.45 -12.31 12.81
N ASP A 78 11.23 -12.63 13.82
CA ASP A 78 10.73 -12.83 15.19
C ASP A 78 10.06 -11.59 15.77
N LYS A 79 10.65 -10.42 15.52
CA LYS A 79 10.14 -9.15 15.99
C LYS A 79 8.81 -8.80 15.33
N ILE A 80 8.73 -8.96 14.01
CA ILE A 80 7.52 -8.69 13.24
C ILE A 80 6.43 -9.68 13.65
N ASN A 81 6.72 -10.98 13.70
CA ASN A 81 5.76 -12.01 14.08
C ASN A 81 5.22 -11.80 15.49
N LYS A 82 6.06 -11.43 16.45
CA LYS A 82 5.61 -11.08 17.81
C LYS A 82 4.55 -9.97 17.80
N LYS A 83 4.73 -8.95 16.97
CA LYS A 83 3.77 -7.86 16.82
C LYS A 83 2.49 -8.29 16.11
N LEU A 84 2.63 -9.09 15.06
CA LEU A 84 1.51 -9.55 14.23
C LEU A 84 0.59 -10.53 14.96
N HIS A 85 1.11 -11.29 15.92
CA HIS A 85 0.32 -12.21 16.76
C HIS A 85 -0.45 -11.50 17.88
N CYS A 86 -0.15 -10.21 18.17
CA CYS A 86 -0.98 -9.46 19.11
C CYS A 86 -2.41 -9.33 18.58
N GLU A 87 -3.39 -9.41 19.48
CA GLU A 87 -4.81 -9.32 19.13
C GLU A 87 -5.39 -7.97 19.50
N ILE A 88 -6.38 -7.55 18.71
CA ILE A 88 -7.30 -6.44 19.02
C ILE A 88 -8.70 -7.03 19.09
N ASP A 89 -9.28 -7.05 20.28
CA ASP A 89 -10.62 -7.61 20.53
C ASP A 89 -10.81 -9.02 19.93
N GLY A 90 -9.79 -9.90 20.10
CA GLY A 90 -9.84 -11.31 19.68
C GLY A 90 -9.58 -11.59 18.21
N ILE A 91 -9.08 -10.60 17.44
CA ILE A 91 -8.56 -10.80 16.08
C ILE A 91 -7.09 -10.43 16.05
N ALA A 92 -6.26 -11.30 15.47
CA ALA A 92 -4.83 -11.06 15.34
C ALA A 92 -4.58 -9.85 14.41
N LYS A 93 -3.56 -9.06 14.74
CA LYS A 93 -3.17 -7.91 13.90
C LYS A 93 -2.82 -8.33 12.47
N SER A 94 -2.20 -9.50 12.28
CA SER A 94 -1.92 -10.07 10.95
C SER A 94 -3.17 -10.16 10.07
N ASP A 95 -4.31 -10.49 10.65
CA ASP A 95 -5.57 -10.59 9.92
C ASP A 95 -6.21 -9.23 9.70
N LEU A 96 -6.14 -8.32 10.67
CA LEU A 96 -6.59 -6.94 10.50
C LEU A 96 -5.79 -6.20 9.44
N ILE A 97 -4.49 -6.50 9.30
CA ILE A 97 -3.62 -5.95 8.24
C ILE A 97 -4.12 -6.39 6.86
N LYS A 98 -4.55 -7.63 6.68
CA LYS A 98 -5.14 -8.08 5.40
C LYS A 98 -6.36 -7.25 5.01
N ILE A 99 -7.23 -6.95 5.99
CA ILE A 99 -8.37 -6.05 5.76
C ILE A 99 -7.89 -4.63 5.43
N GLY A 100 -6.90 -4.13 6.14
CA GLY A 100 -6.28 -2.83 5.87
C GLY A 100 -5.68 -2.74 4.47
N ILE A 101 -5.02 -3.81 4.00
CA ILE A 101 -4.50 -3.92 2.63
C ILE A 101 -5.64 -3.85 1.61
N ILE A 102 -6.75 -4.55 1.83
CA ILE A 102 -7.89 -4.49 0.89
C ILE A 102 -8.46 -3.07 0.78
N LEU A 103 -8.39 -2.30 1.85
CA LEU A 103 -8.99 -0.98 1.93
C LEU A 103 -8.00 0.19 1.81
N HIS A 104 -6.68 -0.07 1.64
CA HIS A 104 -5.67 1.01 1.71
C HIS A 104 -5.86 2.08 0.64
N ASP A 105 -6.29 1.70 -0.54
CA ASP A 105 -6.39 2.54 -1.73
C ASP A 105 -7.81 2.99 -2.08
N ILE A 106 -8.82 2.70 -1.26
CA ILE A 106 -10.22 3.09 -1.55
C ILE A 106 -10.42 4.61 -1.65
N GLY A 107 -9.54 5.39 -1.02
CA GLY A 107 -9.53 6.84 -1.15
C GLY A 107 -9.24 7.35 -2.57
N LYS A 108 -8.62 6.54 -3.41
CA LYS A 108 -8.39 6.85 -4.83
C LYS A 108 -9.71 7.00 -5.58
N PHE A 109 -10.73 6.23 -5.25
CA PHE A 109 -12.07 6.34 -5.86
C PHE A 109 -12.80 7.62 -5.47
N ALA A 110 -12.44 8.25 -4.37
CA ALA A 110 -13.00 9.52 -3.91
C ALA A 110 -12.22 10.74 -4.42
N ARG A 111 -11.12 10.54 -5.16
CA ARG A 111 -10.31 11.64 -5.69
C ARG A 111 -10.80 12.08 -7.05
N ASN A 112 -10.70 13.38 -7.28
CA ASN A 112 -11.02 13.95 -8.58
C ASN A 112 -9.95 13.54 -9.60
N PHE A 113 -10.38 13.44 -10.84
CA PHE A 113 -9.50 13.39 -11.99
C PHE A 113 -9.59 14.72 -12.74
N GLU A 114 -8.49 15.10 -13.34
CA GLU A 114 -8.38 16.30 -14.17
C GLU A 114 -8.27 15.87 -15.62
N ILE A 115 -8.88 16.65 -16.52
CA ILE A 115 -8.69 16.46 -17.96
C ILE A 115 -7.65 17.46 -18.40
N THR A 116 -6.45 16.97 -18.71
CA THR A 116 -5.34 17.78 -19.21
C THR A 116 -5.05 17.39 -20.66
N ASN A 117 -5.15 18.32 -21.60
CA ASN A 117 -4.92 18.07 -23.03
C ASN A 117 -5.74 16.91 -23.63
N GLY A 118 -6.98 16.72 -23.16
CA GLY A 118 -7.86 15.64 -23.59
C GLY A 118 -7.56 14.27 -23.01
N HIS A 119 -6.62 14.16 -22.08
CA HIS A 119 -6.30 12.95 -21.34
C HIS A 119 -6.76 13.06 -19.89
N ILE A 120 -7.29 11.96 -19.35
CA ILE A 120 -7.66 11.89 -17.95
C ILE A 120 -6.38 11.76 -17.14
N GLU A 121 -6.09 12.75 -16.30
CA GLU A 121 -5.02 12.69 -15.31
C GLU A 121 -5.62 12.54 -13.92
N HIS A 122 -5.16 11.50 -13.20
CA HIS A 122 -5.60 11.25 -11.84
C HIS A 122 -4.64 11.88 -10.84
N ASN A 123 -5.18 12.74 -9.99
CA ASN A 123 -4.47 13.25 -8.84
C ASN A 123 -4.89 12.48 -7.59
N PHE A 124 -4.10 11.48 -7.22
CA PHE A 124 -4.35 10.66 -6.03
C PHE A 124 -3.64 11.17 -4.78
N TYR A 125 -3.03 12.33 -4.82
CA TYR A 125 -2.34 12.89 -3.65
C TYR A 125 -3.28 13.03 -2.45
N GLY A 126 -2.87 12.47 -1.30
CA GLY A 126 -3.66 12.48 -0.06
C GLY A 126 -4.80 11.46 -0.02
N HIS A 127 -4.84 10.49 -0.95
CA HIS A 127 -5.83 9.40 -0.93
C HIS A 127 -5.75 8.56 0.35
N GLU A 128 -4.60 8.50 1.00
CA GLU A 128 -4.36 7.78 2.25
C GLU A 128 -5.26 8.32 3.36
N ALA A 129 -5.27 9.64 3.55
CA ALA A 129 -6.11 10.29 4.55
C ALA A 129 -7.61 10.12 4.24
N ILE A 130 -7.98 10.07 2.95
CA ILE A 130 -9.34 9.81 2.52
C ILE A 130 -9.72 8.35 2.80
N SER A 131 -8.83 7.38 2.52
CA SER A 131 -9.05 5.97 2.87
C SER A 131 -9.28 5.82 4.38
N GLU A 132 -8.43 6.41 5.22
CA GLU A 132 -8.63 6.43 6.67
C GLU A 132 -9.99 6.98 7.05
N LYS A 133 -10.37 8.15 6.50
CA LYS A 133 -11.66 8.79 6.78
C LYS A 133 -12.83 7.91 6.36
N LEU A 134 -12.81 7.31 5.18
CA LEU A 134 -13.85 6.40 4.69
C LEU A 134 -14.02 5.17 5.58
N ILE A 135 -12.92 4.64 6.13
CA ILE A 135 -12.96 3.47 7.02
C ILE A 135 -13.51 3.84 8.40
N ILE A 136 -13.07 4.97 8.98
CA ILE A 136 -13.36 5.32 10.38
C ILE A 136 -14.70 6.03 10.54
N SER A 137 -15.15 6.79 9.54
CA SER A 137 -16.37 7.61 9.65
C SER A 137 -17.61 6.74 9.78
N LYS A 138 -18.35 6.91 10.87
CA LYS A 138 -19.52 6.10 11.24
C LYS A 138 -20.63 6.05 10.19
N ASN A 139 -20.72 7.05 9.33
CA ASN A 139 -21.78 7.19 8.31
C ASN A 139 -21.26 6.84 6.91
N SER A 140 -20.11 6.21 6.80
CA SER A 140 -19.58 5.76 5.50
C SER A 140 -20.05 4.34 5.20
N LEU A 141 -20.29 4.05 3.93
CA LEU A 141 -20.61 2.71 3.44
C LEU A 141 -19.58 1.67 3.95
N VAL A 142 -18.30 2.01 3.92
CA VAL A 142 -17.22 1.09 4.34
C VAL A 142 -17.31 0.78 5.82
N ASN A 143 -17.51 1.80 6.67
CA ASN A 143 -17.67 1.59 8.12
C ASN A 143 -18.90 0.76 8.45
N GLU A 144 -20.02 1.01 7.77
CA GLU A 144 -21.25 0.24 7.95
C GLU A 144 -21.06 -1.24 7.60
N ILE A 145 -20.40 -1.54 6.49
CA ILE A 145 -20.04 -2.92 6.09
C ILE A 145 -19.17 -3.58 7.16
N LEU A 146 -18.08 -2.93 7.55
CA LEU A 146 -17.15 -3.48 8.55
C LEU A 146 -17.83 -3.75 9.89
N LYS A 147 -18.69 -2.82 10.33
CA LYS A 147 -19.37 -2.92 11.62
C LYS A 147 -20.56 -3.87 11.58
N ASN A 148 -21.46 -3.71 10.61
CA ASN A 148 -22.76 -4.36 10.63
C ASN A 148 -22.75 -5.75 9.99
N GLU A 149 -21.94 -5.95 8.93
CA GLU A 149 -21.88 -7.24 8.25
C GLU A 149 -20.76 -8.12 8.82
N PHE A 150 -19.60 -7.53 9.11
CA PHE A 150 -18.44 -8.28 9.62
C PHE A 150 -18.30 -8.21 11.14
N ASN A 151 -19.16 -7.45 11.83
CA ASN A 151 -19.16 -7.28 13.29
C ASN A 151 -17.78 -6.86 13.86
N LEU A 152 -17.03 -6.05 13.13
CA LEU A 152 -15.76 -5.53 13.64
C LEU A 152 -16.02 -4.49 14.73
N THR A 153 -15.17 -4.48 15.75
CA THR A 153 -15.27 -3.51 16.83
C THR A 153 -14.73 -2.14 16.39
N VAL A 154 -15.09 -1.11 17.14
CA VAL A 154 -14.60 0.26 16.90
C VAL A 154 -13.07 0.31 16.96
N LEU A 155 -12.42 -0.48 17.84
CA LEU A 155 -10.96 -0.52 17.93
C LEU A 155 -10.33 -1.18 16.70
N GLN A 156 -10.91 -2.29 16.23
CA GLN A 156 -10.48 -2.96 15.00
C GLN A 156 -10.62 -2.04 13.78
N ILE A 157 -11.76 -1.37 13.63
CA ILE A 157 -12.01 -0.43 12.52
C ILE A 157 -11.05 0.75 12.57
N LYS A 158 -10.78 1.32 13.75
CA LYS A 158 -9.79 2.39 13.92
C LYS A 158 -8.39 1.93 13.53
N TYR A 159 -8.00 0.72 13.94
CA TYR A 159 -6.70 0.15 13.59
C TYR A 159 -6.56 -0.02 12.08
N ILE A 160 -7.56 -0.61 11.42
CA ILE A 160 -7.61 -0.79 9.95
C ILE A 160 -7.51 0.56 9.24
N GLY A 161 -8.32 1.54 9.66
CA GLY A 161 -8.31 2.86 9.06
C GLY A 161 -6.97 3.58 9.22
N ARG A 162 -6.38 3.49 10.41
CA ARG A 162 -5.08 4.11 10.67
C ARG A 162 -3.97 3.50 9.82
N MET A 163 -3.97 2.18 9.62
CA MET A 163 -3.04 1.53 8.71
C MET A 163 -3.20 2.03 7.26
N ALA A 164 -4.45 2.11 6.78
CA ALA A 164 -4.72 2.65 5.44
C ALA A 164 -4.25 4.10 5.31
N GLY A 165 -4.39 4.93 6.36
CA GLY A 165 -3.89 6.30 6.40
C GLY A 165 -2.37 6.42 6.37
N LEU A 166 -1.65 5.42 6.87
CA LEU A 166 -0.20 5.45 7.06
C LEU A 166 0.60 4.65 6.01
N HIS A 167 -0.06 3.98 5.07
CA HIS A 167 0.59 3.02 4.18
C HIS A 167 1.71 3.62 3.32
N PHE A 168 1.70 4.94 3.08
CA PHE A 168 2.72 5.62 2.26
C PHE A 168 3.65 6.55 3.06
N GLU A 169 3.65 6.51 4.40
CA GLU A 169 4.48 7.42 5.22
C GLU A 169 6.00 7.24 4.96
N LEU A 170 6.49 6.01 4.77
CA LEU A 170 7.90 5.80 4.37
C LEU A 170 8.20 6.40 3.00
N GLY A 171 7.27 6.35 2.05
CA GLY A 171 7.40 6.99 0.75
C GLY A 171 7.52 8.52 0.86
N LYS A 172 6.69 9.15 1.70
CA LYS A 172 6.75 10.59 1.96
C LYS A 172 8.09 11.00 2.57
N SER A 173 8.58 10.23 3.55
CA SER A 173 9.87 10.48 4.19
C SER A 173 11.04 10.30 3.23
N ARG A 174 11.02 9.24 2.41
CA ARG A 174 11.99 9.05 1.32
C ARG A 174 12.01 10.27 0.41
N ASP A 175 10.85 10.75 -0.04
CA ASP A 175 10.75 11.86 -0.95
C ASP A 175 11.17 13.19 -0.32
N ALA A 176 10.92 13.38 0.97
CA ALA A 176 11.38 14.55 1.72
C ALA A 176 12.91 14.55 1.88
N ALA A 177 13.49 13.43 2.29
CA ALA A 177 14.93 13.29 2.46
C ALA A 177 15.72 13.40 1.14
N ARG A 178 15.10 13.02 0.01
CA ARG A 178 15.69 13.06 -1.34
C ARG A 178 15.92 14.46 -1.90
N LYS A 179 15.30 15.51 -1.37
CA LYS A 179 15.40 16.88 -1.95
C LYS A 179 16.85 17.38 -2.10
N SER A 180 17.78 16.78 -1.37
CA SER A 180 19.22 17.10 -1.41
C SER A 180 20.04 16.24 -2.37
N ILE A 181 19.51 15.11 -2.89
CA ILE A 181 20.26 14.12 -3.68
C ILE A 181 19.58 13.89 -5.03
N LYS A 182 20.34 13.97 -6.13
CA LYS A 182 19.81 13.69 -7.47
C LYS A 182 19.68 12.18 -7.68
N GLY A 183 18.45 11.71 -7.85
CA GLY A 183 18.13 10.32 -8.21
C GLY A 183 17.74 9.43 -7.02
N TYR A 184 17.22 8.24 -7.33
CA TYR A 184 17.02 7.16 -6.36
C TYR A 184 18.14 6.14 -6.54
N SER A 185 19.07 6.08 -5.61
CA SER A 185 20.09 5.04 -5.55
C SER A 185 19.96 4.28 -4.23
N ILE A 186 20.47 3.06 -4.20
CA ILE A 186 20.55 2.26 -2.97
C ILE A 186 21.45 2.96 -1.94
N GLU A 187 22.47 3.67 -2.39
CA GLU A 187 23.33 4.51 -1.55
C GLU A 187 22.55 5.53 -0.73
N PHE A 188 21.45 6.08 -1.31
CA PHE A 188 20.57 6.99 -0.58
C PHE A 188 19.95 6.32 0.65
N SER A 189 19.58 5.04 0.60
CA SER A 189 19.01 4.33 1.75
C SER A 189 19.99 4.26 2.93
N ASN A 190 21.28 4.37 2.68
CA ASN A 190 22.36 4.36 3.67
C ASN A 190 22.78 5.76 4.15
N SER A 191 22.17 6.82 3.62
CA SER A 191 22.48 8.20 4.04
C SER A 191 21.96 8.49 5.45
N GLU A 192 22.65 9.40 6.13
CA GLU A 192 22.25 9.88 7.47
C GLU A 192 20.89 10.59 7.44
N ASP A 193 20.59 11.31 6.35
CA ASP A 193 19.30 11.99 6.18
C ASP A 193 18.16 10.99 6.05
N CYS A 194 18.37 9.88 5.32
CA CYS A 194 17.40 8.80 5.26
C CYS A 194 17.19 8.18 6.64
N GLU A 195 18.24 7.85 7.36
CA GLU A 195 18.15 7.26 8.69
C GLU A 195 17.40 8.15 9.68
N LYS A 196 17.72 9.44 9.73
CA LYS A 196 17.01 10.43 10.55
C LYS A 196 15.51 10.48 10.20
N ALA A 197 15.17 10.46 8.90
CA ALA A 197 13.78 10.45 8.47
C ALA A 197 13.04 9.18 8.92
N LEU A 198 13.69 8.01 8.83
CA LEU A 198 13.11 6.74 9.26
C LEU A 198 12.88 6.69 10.78
N LEU A 199 13.85 7.15 11.58
CA LEU A 199 13.74 7.24 13.03
C LEU A 199 12.62 8.20 13.45
N ASN A 200 12.49 9.32 12.74
CA ASN A 200 11.39 10.27 12.98
C ASN A 200 10.01 9.64 12.76
N ILE A 201 9.82 8.89 11.66
CA ILE A 201 8.58 8.15 11.40
C ILE A 201 8.31 7.13 12.52
N ALA A 202 9.32 6.33 12.89
CA ALA A 202 9.18 5.34 13.96
C ALA A 202 8.78 5.97 15.29
N SER A 203 9.30 7.16 15.59
CA SER A 203 8.94 7.93 16.79
C SER A 203 7.52 8.49 16.73
N LEU A 204 7.14 9.10 15.59
CA LEU A 204 5.81 9.70 15.41
C LEU A 204 4.68 8.67 15.45
N TYR A 205 4.94 7.46 14.97
CA TYR A 205 3.95 6.40 14.83
C TYR A 205 4.36 5.12 15.57
N SER A 206 4.85 5.27 16.80
CA SER A 206 5.41 4.18 17.61
C SER A 206 4.51 2.94 17.73
N ASP A 207 3.19 3.13 17.76
CA ASP A 207 2.21 2.04 17.86
C ASP A 207 1.99 1.28 16.55
N TYR A 208 2.40 1.85 15.41
CA TYR A 208 2.16 1.33 14.05
C TYR A 208 3.45 1.18 13.24
N LYS A 209 4.61 1.25 13.87
CA LYS A 209 5.89 1.29 13.17
C LYS A 209 6.15 0.05 12.33
N GLU A 210 5.83 -1.14 12.83
CA GLU A 210 5.96 -2.38 12.07
C GLU A 210 4.99 -2.41 10.88
N GLU A 211 3.74 -2.02 11.12
CA GLU A 211 2.68 -1.98 10.12
C GLU A 211 3.01 -1.03 8.96
N ILE A 212 3.61 0.13 9.24
CA ILE A 212 4.05 1.09 8.21
C ILE A 212 5.08 0.45 7.27
N GLY A 213 6.08 -0.24 7.83
CA GLY A 213 7.07 -0.94 7.01
C GLY A 213 6.46 -2.03 6.15
N LEU A 214 5.58 -2.83 6.73
CA LEU A 214 4.87 -3.92 6.04
C LEU A 214 4.03 -3.40 4.86
N LEU A 215 3.18 -2.41 5.12
CA LEU A 215 2.28 -1.87 4.11
C LEU A 215 3.04 -1.19 2.96
N PHE A 216 4.06 -0.40 3.29
CA PHE A 216 4.90 0.23 2.28
C PHE A 216 5.62 -0.78 1.38
N LEU A 217 6.12 -1.88 1.97
CA LEU A 217 6.76 -2.96 1.20
C LEU A 217 5.76 -3.65 0.28
N CYS A 218 4.61 -4.07 0.81
CA CYS A 218 3.59 -4.76 0.06
C CYS A 218 3.02 -3.90 -1.09
N ASP A 219 2.72 -2.62 -0.81
CA ASP A 219 2.28 -1.67 -1.84
C ASP A 219 3.33 -1.51 -2.94
N SER A 220 4.61 -1.39 -2.56
CA SER A 220 5.71 -1.30 -3.54
C SER A 220 5.80 -2.54 -4.41
N LEU A 221 5.71 -3.74 -3.83
CA LEU A 221 5.75 -5.01 -4.57
C LEU A 221 4.49 -5.24 -5.42
N GLY A 222 3.36 -4.66 -5.03
CA GLY A 222 2.08 -4.76 -5.73
C GLY A 222 1.96 -3.91 -6.99
N LYS A 223 2.90 -2.98 -7.26
CA LYS A 223 2.80 -2.05 -8.41
C LYS A 223 3.04 -2.70 -9.77
N THR A 224 3.66 -3.86 -9.81
CA THR A 224 4.05 -4.54 -11.06
C THR A 224 4.12 -6.05 -10.86
N ASP A 225 4.08 -6.79 -11.96
CA ASP A 225 4.37 -8.24 -12.00
C ASP A 225 5.87 -8.55 -12.00
N ILE A 226 6.73 -7.53 -12.05
CA ILE A 226 8.17 -7.70 -11.96
C ILE A 226 8.50 -8.07 -10.52
N ARG A 227 8.71 -9.35 -10.27
CA ARG A 227 9.01 -9.88 -8.94
C ARG A 227 10.46 -9.63 -8.60
N ILE A 228 10.71 -8.99 -7.46
CA ILE A 228 12.04 -8.82 -6.90
C ILE A 228 12.20 -9.87 -5.79
N LYS A 229 13.16 -10.77 -5.98
CA LYS A 229 13.56 -11.77 -4.99
C LYS A 229 14.97 -11.44 -4.49
N ALA A 230 15.12 -10.29 -3.86
CA ALA A 230 16.42 -9.87 -3.34
C ALA A 230 16.59 -10.35 -1.89
N LYS A 231 17.59 -11.18 -1.65
CA LYS A 231 17.88 -11.73 -0.31
C LYS A 231 18.86 -10.84 0.47
N ASN A 232 19.73 -10.11 -0.22
CA ASN A 232 20.78 -9.25 0.36
C ASN A 232 21.05 -8.03 -0.51
N ASP A 233 21.89 -7.12 -0.05
CA ASP A 233 22.17 -5.86 -0.74
C ASP A 233 22.82 -6.06 -2.12
N GLU A 234 23.71 -7.06 -2.27
CA GLU A 234 24.29 -7.41 -3.56
C GLU A 234 23.24 -7.92 -4.57
N GLU A 235 22.25 -8.67 -4.09
CA GLU A 235 21.12 -9.11 -4.92
C GLU A 235 20.19 -7.95 -5.27
N ILE A 236 20.03 -6.97 -4.39
CA ILE A 236 19.26 -5.75 -4.69
C ILE A 236 19.92 -4.99 -5.85
N GLU A 237 21.24 -4.84 -5.87
CA GLU A 237 21.97 -4.21 -6.98
C GLU A 237 21.81 -4.99 -8.29
N LYS A 238 21.93 -6.32 -8.25
CA LYS A 238 21.68 -7.18 -9.41
C LYS A 238 20.24 -7.08 -9.92
N GLN A 239 19.28 -6.85 -9.03
CA GLN A 239 17.87 -6.62 -9.40
C GLN A 239 17.66 -5.30 -10.16
N GLU A 240 18.44 -4.27 -9.91
CA GLU A 240 18.37 -3.05 -10.72
C GLU A 240 18.65 -3.34 -12.20
N ILE A 241 19.64 -4.17 -12.50
CA ILE A 241 19.97 -4.58 -13.88
C ILE A 241 18.81 -5.39 -14.47
N PHE A 242 18.28 -6.35 -13.74
CA PHE A 242 17.16 -7.17 -14.17
C PHE A 242 15.92 -6.33 -14.45
N ILE A 243 15.60 -5.39 -13.58
CA ILE A 243 14.48 -4.46 -13.75
C ILE A 243 14.69 -3.61 -15.01
N TYR A 244 15.87 -3.05 -15.19
CA TYR A 244 16.22 -2.24 -16.37
C TYR A 244 16.02 -3.02 -17.67
N GLU A 245 16.52 -4.25 -17.76
CA GLU A 245 16.34 -5.11 -18.92
C GLU A 245 14.88 -5.50 -19.14
N SER A 246 14.14 -5.74 -18.06
CA SER A 246 12.71 -6.06 -18.14
C SER A 246 11.89 -4.87 -18.65
N ILE A 247 12.20 -3.66 -18.21
CA ILE A 247 11.55 -2.41 -18.67
C ILE A 247 11.85 -2.17 -20.14
N LYS A 248 13.11 -2.34 -20.56
CA LYS A 248 13.55 -2.09 -21.95
C LYS A 248 12.83 -2.98 -22.96
N LYS A 249 12.45 -4.19 -22.57
CA LYS A 249 11.71 -5.14 -23.39
C LYS A 249 10.20 -4.85 -23.47
N ARG A 250 9.68 -3.98 -22.61
CA ARG A 250 8.25 -3.66 -22.50
C ARG A 250 8.03 -2.19 -22.83
N ASN A 251 7.07 -1.88 -23.67
CA ASN A 251 6.68 -0.48 -23.95
C ASN A 251 5.77 0.04 -22.83
N LEU A 252 6.36 0.37 -21.69
CA LEU A 252 5.65 0.80 -20.50
C LEU A 252 5.53 2.33 -20.42
N ASN A 253 4.47 2.79 -19.75
CA ASN A 253 4.29 4.22 -19.45
C ASN A 253 5.49 4.76 -18.65
N PRO A 254 6.02 5.96 -18.97
CA PRO A 254 7.19 6.54 -18.28
C PRO A 254 7.02 6.70 -16.76
N LYS A 255 5.81 7.00 -16.26
CA LYS A 255 5.54 7.10 -14.82
C LYS A 255 5.62 5.73 -14.15
N LEU A 256 5.11 4.69 -14.81
CA LEU A 256 5.25 3.31 -14.33
C LEU A 256 6.71 2.86 -14.35
N VAL A 257 7.45 3.18 -15.41
CA VAL A 257 8.90 2.91 -15.47
C VAL A 257 9.63 3.55 -14.28
N ALA A 258 9.30 4.81 -13.95
CA ALA A 258 9.88 5.47 -12.78
C ALA A 258 9.51 4.77 -11.46
N ALA A 259 8.26 4.33 -11.31
CA ALA A 259 7.82 3.58 -10.13
C ALA A 259 8.55 2.24 -9.98
N ILE A 260 8.72 1.49 -11.08
CA ILE A 260 9.43 0.20 -11.09
C ILE A 260 10.91 0.38 -10.71
N LYS A 261 11.57 1.41 -11.25
CA LYS A 261 12.97 1.74 -10.91
C LYS A 261 13.18 2.10 -9.44
N GLN A 262 12.13 2.47 -8.73
CA GLN A 262 12.19 2.76 -7.29
C GLN A 262 12.10 1.50 -6.41
N LEU A 263 11.71 0.34 -6.95
CA LEU A 263 11.50 -0.86 -6.15
C LEU A 263 12.74 -1.29 -5.33
N PRO A 264 13.96 -1.35 -5.90
CA PRO A 264 15.15 -1.72 -5.12
C PRO A 264 15.39 -0.78 -3.95
N VAL A 265 15.26 0.53 -4.18
CA VAL A 265 15.43 1.55 -3.13
C VAL A 265 14.35 1.44 -2.07
N ASN A 266 13.09 1.20 -2.46
CA ASN A 266 11.99 0.99 -1.51
C ASN A 266 12.24 -0.22 -0.63
N MET A 267 12.76 -1.31 -1.20
CA MET A 267 13.13 -2.52 -0.44
C MET A 267 14.27 -2.24 0.54
N ALA A 268 15.33 -1.55 0.10
CA ALA A 268 16.46 -1.18 0.94
C ALA A 268 16.04 -0.27 2.11
N ILE A 269 15.18 0.72 1.84
CA ILE A 269 14.60 1.61 2.86
C ILE A 269 13.75 0.80 3.85
N CYS A 270 12.90 -0.09 3.36
CA CYS A 270 12.05 -0.91 4.21
C CYS A 270 12.88 -1.85 5.09
N LYS A 271 13.89 -2.53 4.52
CA LYS A 271 14.83 -3.36 5.28
C LYS A 271 15.48 -2.57 6.41
N LYS A 272 16.10 -1.42 6.08
CA LYS A 272 16.74 -0.55 7.08
C LYS A 272 15.75 -0.12 8.15
N TYR A 273 14.57 0.35 7.75
CA TYR A 273 13.53 0.77 8.68
C TYR A 273 13.14 -0.35 9.65
N LEU A 274 12.81 -1.53 9.15
CA LEU A 274 12.43 -2.67 9.99
C LEU A 274 13.56 -3.17 10.89
N GLN A 275 14.82 -2.94 10.54
CA GLN A 275 15.97 -3.27 11.38
C GLN A 275 16.19 -2.28 12.53
N ILE A 276 15.95 -0.99 12.30
CA ILE A 276 16.22 0.05 13.31
C ILE A 276 15.06 0.28 14.30
N ILE A 277 13.82 -0.10 13.97
CA ILE A 277 12.69 0.00 14.89
C ILE A 277 12.71 -1.13 15.90
#